data_37b5a2f969d803e624d1c37b9b8f2fed
#
_entry.id   37b5a2f969d803e624d1c37b9b8f2fed
#
_cell.length_a   1.000
_cell.length_b   1.000
_cell.length_c   1.000
_cell.angle_alpha   90.00
_cell.angle_beta   90.00
_cell.angle_gamma   90.00
#
_symmetry.space_group_name_H-M   'P 1'
#
loop_
_entity.id
_entity.type
_entity.pdbx_description
1 polymer ?
#
loop_
_entity_poly.entity_id
_entity_poly.type
_entity_poly.pdbx_seq_one_letter_code
_entity_poly.pdbx_strand_id
1 'polypeptide(L)'
;MSKVAAIALAVPGCLLAAATAVGLVMTVFGQSPMWPHLAVNLAEAAGVYDESAMVRLIEDGANPNERYPVRAGLIFGYPMNLTPLEAAVANDDPTMVARLIEKGATMDAQVWTHLRCIAQGERVPPVLDERRPSGAVQSCEGVVRPWRAD
;
A
#
# COMPACT_ATOMS: atom_id res chain seq x y z
N MET A 1 -53.69 19.34 -8.43
CA MET A 1 -52.58 18.41 -8.20
C MET A 1 -52.64 17.98 -6.73
N SER A 2 -52.85 16.69 -6.47
CA SER A 2 -53.04 16.21 -5.10
C SER A 2 -51.74 16.30 -4.29
N LYS A 3 -51.83 16.67 -3.01
CA LYS A 3 -50.68 16.74 -2.10
C LYS A 3 -49.86 15.40 -2.05
N VAL A 4 -50.52 14.30 -2.36
CA VAL A 4 -49.92 12.96 -2.45
C VAL A 4 -48.98 12.84 -3.64
N ALA A 5 -49.26 13.43 -4.80
CA ALA A 5 -48.38 13.39 -5.97
C ALA A 5 -47.09 14.22 -5.77
N ALA A 6 -47.20 15.35 -5.03
CA ALA A 6 -46.00 16.15 -4.70
C ALA A 6 -45.08 15.46 -3.71
N ILE A 7 -45.59 14.69 -2.76
CA ILE A 7 -44.80 13.89 -1.81
C ILE A 7 -44.12 12.72 -2.52
N ALA A 8 -44.81 12.04 -3.44
CA ALA A 8 -44.25 10.91 -4.19
C ALA A 8 -43.07 11.29 -5.10
N LEU A 9 -43.04 12.56 -5.58
CA LEU A 9 -41.89 13.06 -6.39
C LEU A 9 -40.76 13.65 -5.54
N ALA A 10 -41.03 14.13 -4.34
CA ALA A 10 -40.03 14.75 -3.46
C ALA A 10 -39.18 13.70 -2.70
N VAL A 11 -39.74 12.55 -2.34
CA VAL A 11 -39.07 11.51 -1.57
C VAL A 11 -37.84 10.97 -2.28
N PRO A 12 -37.84 10.56 -3.58
CA PRO A 12 -36.66 10.08 -4.26
C PRO A 12 -35.55 11.14 -4.38
N GLY A 13 -35.92 12.41 -4.56
CA GLY A 13 -34.97 13.52 -4.63
C GLY A 13 -34.21 13.75 -3.30
N CYS A 14 -34.95 13.72 -2.19
CA CYS A 14 -34.38 13.86 -0.85
C CYS A 14 -33.46 12.69 -0.47
N LEU A 15 -33.83 11.46 -0.86
CA LEU A 15 -33.01 10.28 -0.61
C LEU A 15 -31.68 10.31 -1.42
N LEU A 16 -31.75 10.75 -2.68
CA LEU A 16 -30.55 10.94 -3.51
C LEU A 16 -29.62 12.03 -2.94
N ALA A 17 -30.18 13.17 -2.53
CA ALA A 17 -29.42 14.26 -1.93
C ALA A 17 -28.75 13.84 -0.60
N ALA A 18 -29.46 13.08 0.23
CA ALA A 18 -28.91 12.56 1.47
C ALA A 18 -27.77 11.54 1.22
N ALA A 19 -27.96 10.64 0.26
CA ALA A 19 -26.93 9.65 -0.10
C ALA A 19 -25.65 10.31 -0.66
N THR A 20 -25.80 11.36 -1.49
CA THR A 20 -24.65 12.12 -2.02
C THR A 20 -23.94 12.93 -0.92
N ALA A 21 -24.69 13.52 0.02
CA ALA A 21 -24.10 14.24 1.14
C ALA A 21 -23.32 13.31 2.07
N VAL A 22 -23.84 12.12 2.39
CA VAL A 22 -23.14 11.10 3.19
C VAL A 22 -21.89 10.62 2.46
N GLY A 23 -21.96 10.38 1.14
CA GLY A 23 -20.81 10.00 0.32
C GLY A 23 -19.70 11.05 0.35
N LEU A 24 -20.04 12.33 0.22
CA LEU A 24 -19.09 13.45 0.29
C LEU A 24 -18.45 13.59 1.68
N VAL A 25 -19.23 13.44 2.74
CA VAL A 25 -18.68 13.47 4.11
C VAL A 25 -17.70 12.31 4.34
N MET A 26 -18.06 11.11 3.90
CA MET A 26 -17.15 9.95 4.03
C MET A 26 -15.85 10.13 3.23
N THR A 27 -15.87 10.78 2.06
CA THR A 27 -14.63 11.06 1.30
C THR A 27 -13.74 12.07 2.02
N VAL A 28 -14.30 13.08 2.67
CA VAL A 28 -13.53 14.06 3.47
C VAL A 28 -12.82 13.42 4.67
N PHE A 29 -13.43 12.39 5.27
CA PHE A 29 -12.84 11.63 6.38
C PHE A 29 -11.99 10.42 5.92
N GLY A 30 -11.69 10.30 4.60
CA GLY A 30 -10.87 9.22 4.07
C GLY A 30 -11.56 7.83 4.08
N GLN A 31 -12.86 7.79 4.37
CA GLN A 31 -13.68 6.57 4.37
C GLN A 31 -14.59 6.52 3.15
N SER A 32 -14.01 6.52 1.95
CA SER A 32 -14.82 6.39 0.74
C SER A 32 -15.24 4.93 0.54
N PRO A 33 -16.54 4.61 0.48
CA PRO A 33 -17.02 3.27 0.17
C PRO A 33 -16.68 2.84 -1.27
N MET A 34 -16.35 3.79 -2.15
CA MET A 34 -15.93 3.52 -3.54
C MET A 34 -14.42 3.34 -3.70
N TRP A 35 -13.61 3.77 -2.70
CA TRP A 35 -12.15 3.65 -2.69
C TRP A 35 -11.67 3.10 -1.33
N PRO A 36 -12.00 1.85 -0.98
CA PRO A 36 -11.69 1.29 0.34
C PRO A 36 -10.19 1.13 0.61
N HIS A 37 -9.34 1.39 -0.36
CA HIS A 37 -7.92 1.09 -0.34
C HIS A 37 -7.02 2.31 -0.52
N LEU A 38 -7.50 3.53 -0.18
CA LEU A 38 -6.58 4.66 -0.11
C LEU A 38 -5.46 4.35 0.88
N ALA A 39 -4.23 4.36 0.37
CA ALA A 39 -3.05 4.16 1.18
C ALA A 39 -2.91 5.30 2.20
N VAL A 40 -2.80 4.96 3.49
CA VAL A 40 -2.67 5.94 4.57
C VAL A 40 -1.22 6.14 5.01
N ASN A 41 -0.33 5.26 4.58
CA ASN A 41 1.10 5.34 4.84
C ASN A 41 1.92 4.76 3.69
N LEU A 42 3.25 4.93 3.79
CA LEU A 42 4.17 4.61 2.71
C LEU A 42 4.24 3.10 2.38
N ALA A 43 4.12 2.22 3.39
CA ALA A 43 4.12 0.78 3.14
C ALA A 43 2.82 0.31 2.46
N GLU A 44 1.68 0.90 2.81
CA GLU A 44 0.43 0.62 2.10
C GLU A 44 0.48 1.12 0.66
N ALA A 45 0.98 2.36 0.41
CA ALA A 45 1.15 2.89 -0.94
C ALA A 45 2.01 1.97 -1.80
N ALA A 46 3.14 1.51 -1.25
CA ALA A 46 4.03 0.56 -1.91
C ALA A 46 3.35 -0.79 -2.18
N GLY A 47 2.52 -1.27 -1.25
CA GLY A 47 1.84 -2.55 -1.34
C GLY A 47 0.62 -2.58 -2.26
N VAL A 48 0.01 -1.42 -2.60
CA VAL A 48 -1.16 -1.35 -3.49
C VAL A 48 -0.86 -0.72 -4.86
N TYR A 49 0.41 -0.60 -5.23
CA TYR A 49 0.87 -0.01 -6.50
C TYR A 49 0.53 1.47 -6.68
N ASP A 50 0.33 2.23 -5.58
CA ASP A 50 0.01 3.66 -5.64
C ASP A 50 1.28 4.51 -5.62
N GLU A 51 1.94 4.63 -6.80
CA GLU A 51 3.16 5.43 -6.96
C GLU A 51 2.91 6.91 -6.63
N SER A 52 1.72 7.43 -6.94
CA SER A 52 1.39 8.83 -6.68
C SER A 52 1.24 9.12 -5.18
N ALA A 53 0.61 8.23 -4.44
CA ALA A 53 0.56 8.33 -2.98
C ALA A 53 1.95 8.15 -2.36
N MET A 54 2.76 7.21 -2.86
CA MET A 54 4.13 6.98 -2.41
C MET A 54 4.99 8.25 -2.54
N VAL A 55 5.00 8.89 -3.73
CA VAL A 55 5.77 10.12 -3.97
C VAL A 55 5.30 11.23 -3.03
N ARG A 56 4.00 11.48 -2.94
CA ARG A 56 3.43 12.51 -2.07
C ARG A 56 3.80 12.29 -0.61
N LEU A 57 3.67 11.06 -0.10
CA LEU A 57 4.00 10.73 1.29
C LEU A 57 5.48 10.97 1.61
N ILE A 58 6.39 10.66 0.67
CA ILE A 58 7.82 10.94 0.85
C ILE A 58 8.07 12.45 0.83
N GLU A 59 7.43 13.21 -0.04
CA GLU A 59 7.51 14.67 -0.08
C GLU A 59 6.95 15.31 1.19
N ASP A 60 5.94 14.71 1.80
CA ASP A 60 5.38 15.09 3.10
C ASP A 60 6.26 14.65 4.30
N GLY A 61 7.41 14.02 4.04
CA GLY A 61 8.42 13.65 5.04
C GLY A 61 8.33 12.22 5.58
N ALA A 62 7.56 11.33 4.95
CA ALA A 62 7.56 9.92 5.33
C ALA A 62 8.93 9.26 5.07
N ASN A 63 9.44 8.51 6.04
CA ASN A 63 10.74 7.87 5.94
C ASN A 63 10.64 6.52 5.18
N PRO A 64 11.30 6.34 4.01
CA PRO A 64 11.22 5.11 3.24
C PRO A 64 11.87 3.89 3.91
N ASN A 65 12.57 4.08 5.03
CA ASN A 65 13.26 3.03 5.77
C ASN A 65 12.54 2.61 7.06
N GLU A 66 11.43 3.28 7.39
CA GLU A 66 10.64 2.99 8.59
C GLU A 66 9.63 1.87 8.35
N ARG A 67 9.24 1.18 9.43
CA ARG A 67 8.17 0.18 9.40
C ARG A 67 6.84 0.84 9.68
N TYR A 68 5.87 0.61 8.82
CA TYR A 68 4.51 1.13 8.92
C TYR A 68 3.50 0.01 9.12
N PRO A 69 2.42 0.26 9.87
CA PRO A 69 1.32 -0.68 9.99
C PRO A 69 0.58 -0.77 8.64
N VAL A 70 0.42 -1.99 8.15
CA VAL A 70 -0.35 -2.31 6.95
C VAL A 70 -1.65 -2.98 7.38
N ARG A 71 -2.78 -2.46 6.91
CA ARG A 71 -4.11 -2.97 7.24
C ARG A 71 -4.35 -4.35 6.62
N ALA A 72 -5.14 -5.16 7.32
CA ALA A 72 -5.62 -6.42 6.78
C ALA A 72 -6.40 -6.21 5.46
N GLY A 73 -6.21 -7.12 4.52
CA GLY A 73 -6.90 -7.11 3.22
C GLY A 73 -6.26 -6.25 2.13
N LEU A 74 -5.17 -5.51 2.42
CA LEU A 74 -4.44 -4.76 1.38
C LEU A 74 -3.39 -5.63 0.68
N ILE A 75 -2.53 -6.26 1.45
CA ILE A 75 -1.48 -7.15 0.95
C ILE A 75 -1.74 -8.57 1.45
N PHE A 76 -2.07 -8.72 2.74
CA PHE A 76 -2.35 -9.98 3.42
C PHE A 76 -3.68 -9.91 4.17
N GLY A 77 -4.25 -11.07 4.50
CA GLY A 77 -5.53 -11.17 5.22
C GLY A 77 -5.49 -10.72 6.69
N TYR A 78 -4.32 -10.34 7.23
CA TYR A 78 -4.11 -9.88 8.60
C TYR A 78 -3.20 -8.65 8.64
N PRO A 79 -3.30 -7.80 9.69
CA PRO A 79 -2.48 -6.59 9.80
C PRO A 79 -1.04 -6.96 10.16
N MET A 80 -0.07 -6.19 9.65
CA MET A 80 1.34 -6.39 9.93
C MET A 80 2.14 -5.09 9.80
N ASN A 81 3.38 -5.08 10.29
CA ASN A 81 4.30 -3.96 10.13
C ASN A 81 5.34 -4.29 9.06
N LEU A 82 5.38 -3.51 7.99
CA LEU A 82 6.31 -3.67 6.88
C LEU A 82 7.09 -2.39 6.61
N THR A 83 8.31 -2.52 6.11
CA THR A 83 8.95 -1.41 5.41
C THR A 83 8.30 -1.26 4.03
N PRO A 84 8.38 -0.08 3.39
CA PRO A 84 7.88 0.11 2.03
C PRO A 84 8.50 -0.86 1.02
N LEU A 85 9.79 -1.18 1.16
CA LEU A 85 10.46 -2.16 0.31
C LEU A 85 9.92 -3.59 0.53
N GLU A 86 9.68 -4.01 1.77
CA GLU A 86 9.06 -5.32 2.06
C GLU A 86 7.65 -5.42 1.45
N ALA A 87 6.86 -4.33 1.53
CA ALA A 87 5.53 -4.27 0.95
C ALA A 87 5.55 -4.39 -0.59
N ALA A 88 6.46 -3.68 -1.25
CA ALA A 88 6.64 -3.76 -2.71
C ALA A 88 7.12 -5.16 -3.15
N VAL A 89 8.04 -5.78 -2.39
CA VAL A 89 8.53 -7.14 -2.66
C VAL A 89 7.43 -8.18 -2.44
N ALA A 90 6.59 -8.01 -1.42
CA ALA A 90 5.47 -8.92 -1.16
C ALA A 90 4.46 -8.98 -2.31
N ASN A 91 4.26 -7.85 -3.00
CA ASN A 91 3.37 -7.75 -4.17
C ASN A 91 4.09 -7.94 -5.52
N ASP A 92 5.36 -8.36 -5.50
CA ASP A 92 6.19 -8.60 -6.69
C ASP A 92 6.18 -7.41 -7.67
N ASP A 93 6.34 -6.17 -7.14
CA ASP A 93 6.37 -4.94 -7.93
C ASP A 93 7.79 -4.40 -8.11
N PRO A 94 8.46 -4.73 -9.23
CA PRO A 94 9.81 -4.28 -9.52
C PRO A 94 9.91 -2.76 -9.73
N THR A 95 8.86 -2.13 -10.25
CA THR A 95 8.83 -0.68 -10.49
C THR A 95 8.80 0.07 -9.18
N MET A 96 7.95 -0.35 -8.25
CA MET A 96 7.86 0.25 -6.92
C MET A 96 9.16 0.07 -6.13
N VAL A 97 9.79 -1.12 -6.19
CA VAL A 97 11.12 -1.36 -5.59
C VAL A 97 12.16 -0.38 -6.14
N ALA A 98 12.24 -0.22 -7.47
CA ALA A 98 13.18 0.71 -8.10
C ALA A 98 12.93 2.16 -7.66
N ARG A 99 11.67 2.60 -7.65
CA ARG A 99 11.28 3.96 -7.24
C ARG A 99 11.58 4.25 -5.78
N LEU A 100 11.31 3.30 -4.88
CA LEU A 100 11.63 3.46 -3.46
C LEU A 100 13.12 3.64 -3.22
N ILE A 101 13.98 2.89 -3.94
CA ILE A 101 15.43 3.03 -3.86
C ILE A 101 15.87 4.41 -4.38
N GLU A 102 15.32 4.87 -5.52
CA GLU A 102 15.57 6.22 -6.06
C GLU A 102 15.14 7.33 -5.10
N LYS A 103 14.13 7.08 -4.27
CA LYS A 103 13.60 8.00 -3.25
C LYS A 103 14.25 7.86 -1.88
N GLY A 104 15.34 7.10 -1.76
CA GLY A 104 16.16 7.02 -0.56
C GLY A 104 15.92 5.80 0.34
N ALA A 105 15.20 4.79 -0.13
CA ALA A 105 15.15 3.53 0.58
C ALA A 105 16.52 2.85 0.55
N THR A 106 17.00 2.45 1.72
CA THR A 106 18.33 1.83 1.90
C THR A 106 18.33 0.40 1.36
N MET A 107 19.36 0.09 0.57
CA MET A 107 19.62 -1.24 0.04
C MET A 107 21.05 -1.67 0.40
N ASP A 108 21.31 -1.87 1.69
CA ASP A 108 22.56 -2.47 2.16
C ASP A 108 22.56 -3.99 1.97
N ALA A 109 23.69 -4.63 2.28
CA ALA A 109 23.85 -6.08 2.11
C ALA A 109 22.86 -6.90 2.95
N GLN A 110 22.51 -6.43 4.14
CA GLN A 110 21.58 -7.10 5.04
C GLN A 110 20.12 -6.97 4.53
N VAL A 111 19.71 -5.74 4.16
CA VAL A 111 18.40 -5.46 3.57
C VAL A 111 18.23 -6.24 2.26
N TRP A 112 19.25 -6.22 1.38
CA TRP A 112 19.20 -6.97 0.14
C TRP A 112 19.00 -8.48 0.37
N THR A 113 19.79 -9.08 1.28
CA THR A 113 19.68 -10.50 1.62
C THR A 113 18.27 -10.82 2.13
N HIS A 114 17.74 -10.01 3.03
CA HIS A 114 16.39 -10.18 3.57
C HIS A 114 15.34 -10.11 2.46
N LEU A 115 15.32 -9.03 1.66
CA LEU A 115 14.36 -8.85 0.56
C LEU A 115 14.45 -9.97 -0.48
N ARG A 116 15.67 -10.40 -0.83
CA ARG A 116 15.88 -11.49 -1.80
C ARG A 116 15.33 -12.82 -1.29
N CYS A 117 15.43 -13.08 0.01
CA CYS A 117 14.90 -14.30 0.63
C CYS A 117 13.39 -14.30 0.84
N ILE A 118 12.78 -13.12 1.04
CA ILE A 118 11.32 -13.02 1.19
C ILE A 118 10.59 -12.90 -0.15
N ALA A 119 11.26 -12.49 -1.24
CA ALA A 119 10.67 -12.41 -2.57
C ALA A 119 10.11 -13.77 -3.02
N GLN A 120 8.80 -13.78 -3.34
CA GLN A 120 8.09 -15.00 -3.77
C GLN A 120 7.78 -15.00 -5.27
N GLY A 121 7.74 -13.80 -5.89
CA GLY A 121 7.47 -13.62 -7.29
C GLY A 121 8.73 -13.77 -8.17
N GLU A 122 8.53 -13.64 -9.47
CA GLU A 122 9.60 -13.75 -10.46
C GLU A 122 10.08 -12.39 -10.99
N ARG A 123 9.30 -11.30 -10.75
CA ARG A 123 9.58 -9.98 -11.33
C ARG A 123 10.55 -9.14 -10.50
N VAL A 124 10.48 -9.25 -9.18
CA VAL A 124 11.34 -8.49 -8.25
C VAL A 124 12.76 -9.05 -8.15
N PRO A 125 13.00 -10.38 -8.08
CA PRO A 125 14.35 -10.93 -7.94
C PRO A 125 15.38 -10.37 -8.93
N PRO A 126 15.12 -10.25 -10.23
CA PRO A 126 16.10 -9.67 -11.18
C PRO A 126 16.49 -8.24 -10.83
N VAL A 127 15.52 -7.42 -10.40
CA VAL A 127 15.77 -6.01 -10.01
C VAL A 127 16.61 -5.90 -8.75
N LEU A 128 16.42 -6.81 -7.79
CA LEU A 128 17.25 -6.89 -6.60
C LEU A 128 18.68 -7.34 -6.97
N ASP A 129 18.82 -8.33 -7.86
CA ASP A 129 20.11 -8.89 -8.26
C ASP A 129 20.94 -7.85 -9.03
N GLU A 130 20.33 -7.00 -9.88
CA GLU A 130 20.99 -5.86 -10.54
C GLU A 130 21.54 -4.83 -9.55
N ARG A 131 20.90 -4.68 -8.39
CA ARG A 131 21.26 -3.73 -7.34
C ARG A 131 21.97 -4.36 -6.16
N ARG A 132 22.53 -5.56 -6.35
CA ARG A 132 23.19 -6.31 -5.28
C ARG A 132 24.38 -5.53 -4.71
N PRO A 133 24.38 -5.20 -3.41
CA PRO A 133 25.51 -4.54 -2.78
C PRO A 133 26.73 -5.46 -2.71
N SER A 134 27.93 -4.86 -2.70
CA SER A 134 29.17 -5.60 -2.46
C SER A 134 29.14 -6.25 -1.08
N GLY A 135 29.48 -7.54 -1.00
CA GLY A 135 29.46 -8.31 0.25
C GLY A 135 28.11 -8.94 0.61
N ALA A 136 27.05 -8.71 -0.16
CA ALA A 136 25.77 -9.39 0.07
C ALA A 136 25.92 -10.90 -0.27
N VAL A 137 25.51 -11.74 0.69
CA VAL A 137 25.51 -13.20 0.56
C VAL A 137 24.06 -13.68 0.47
N GLN A 138 23.78 -14.50 -0.53
CA GLN A 138 22.45 -15.11 -0.67
C GLN A 138 22.35 -16.33 0.26
N SER A 139 22.15 -16.07 1.55
CA SER A 139 21.81 -17.08 2.54
C SER A 139 20.49 -16.75 3.16
N CYS A 140 19.50 -17.62 2.98
CA CYS A 140 18.16 -17.45 3.54
C CYS A 140 17.97 -18.21 4.84
N GLU A 141 19.04 -18.73 5.41
CA GLU A 141 19.00 -19.43 6.69
C GLU A 141 18.63 -18.47 7.82
N GLY A 142 17.57 -18.79 8.57
CA GLY A 142 17.06 -17.94 9.65
C GLY A 142 16.25 -16.71 9.22
N VAL A 143 16.06 -16.47 7.92
CA VAL A 143 15.20 -15.37 7.45
C VAL A 143 13.72 -15.75 7.61
N VAL A 144 13.04 -15.08 8.52
CA VAL A 144 11.60 -15.24 8.73
C VAL A 144 10.85 -14.32 7.76
N ARG A 145 9.92 -14.86 7.00
CA ARG A 145 9.02 -14.06 6.17
C ARG A 145 7.99 -13.40 7.07
N PRO A 146 7.85 -12.05 7.05
CA PRO A 146 6.93 -11.33 7.94
C PRO A 146 5.46 -11.78 7.81
N TRP A 147 5.08 -12.37 6.67
CA TRP A 147 3.73 -12.80 6.34
C TRP A 147 3.49 -14.30 6.42
N ARG A 148 4.47 -15.08 6.87
CA ARG A 148 4.28 -16.50 7.13
C ARG A 148 3.83 -16.64 8.58
N ALA A 149 2.54 -16.91 8.79
CA ALA A 149 2.07 -17.43 10.06
C ALA A 149 2.56 -18.90 10.16
N ASP A 150 3.40 -19.16 11.15
CA ASP A 150 3.71 -20.55 11.56
C ASP A 150 2.52 -21.17 12.26
#